data_c430a911bfb414e72e13e841facbdb7a
#
_entry.id   c430a911bfb414e72e13e841facbdb7a
#
_cell.length_a   1.000
_cell.length_b   1.000
_cell.length_c   1.000
_cell.angle_alpha   90.00
_cell.angle_beta   90.00
_cell.angle_gamma   90.00
#
_symmetry.space_group_name_H-M   'P 1'
#
loop_
_entity.id
_entity.type
_entity.pdbx_description
1 polymer ?
#
loop_
_entity_poly.entity_id
_entity_poly.type
_entity_poly.pdbx_seq_one_letter_code
_entity_poly.pdbx_strand_id
1 'polypeptide(L)'
;MKFFLTIYICSVVNQNCAEVPVQDHSYDRFYKTHYECVQKGLGESYSVLFDGKHFTADVVNNAELCPKFMCEKVEEPKVPEEPA
;
A
#
# COMPACT_ATOMS: atom_id res chain seq x y z
N MET A 1 16.66 -9.07 -4.64
CA MET A 1 16.03 -7.76 -4.66
C MET A 1 14.53 -7.93 -4.55
N LYS A 2 13.90 -7.14 -3.73
CA LYS A 2 12.47 -7.22 -3.50
C LYS A 2 11.84 -5.87 -3.65
N PHE A 3 10.53 -5.87 -3.82
CA PHE A 3 9.76 -4.64 -3.89
C PHE A 3 8.82 -4.58 -2.70
N PHE A 4 8.88 -3.49 -1.98
CA PHE A 4 8.12 -3.29 -0.75
C PHE A 4 6.88 -2.49 -1.07
N LEU A 5 5.71 -3.05 -0.77
CA LEU A 5 4.43 -2.41 -1.07
C LEU A 5 3.92 -1.65 0.14
N THR A 6 3.60 -0.40 -0.06
CA THR A 6 2.95 0.42 0.96
C THR A 6 1.70 1.02 0.34
N ILE A 7 0.59 0.95 1.04
CA ILE A 7 -0.68 1.46 0.55
C ILE A 7 -1.10 2.63 1.42
N TYR A 8 -1.57 3.68 0.76
CA TYR A 8 -2.01 4.91 1.42
C TYR A 8 -3.42 5.25 0.98
N ILE A 9 -4.15 5.90 1.87
CA ILE A 9 -5.40 6.56 1.51
C ILE A 9 -5.16 8.05 1.70
N CYS A 10 -5.39 8.80 0.64
CA CYS A 10 -5.10 10.23 0.64
C CYS A 10 -6.40 11.02 0.59
N SER A 11 -6.43 12.15 1.29
CA SER A 11 -7.56 13.06 1.27
C SER A 11 -7.15 14.29 0.48
N VAL A 12 -7.85 14.55 -0.63
CA VAL A 12 -7.57 15.73 -1.43
C VAL A 12 -7.96 16.99 -0.66
N VAL A 13 -9.07 16.92 0.07
CA VAL A 13 -9.56 18.06 0.83
C VAL A 13 -8.57 18.45 1.91
N ASN A 14 -8.05 17.48 2.65
CA ASN A 14 -7.13 17.74 3.76
C ASN A 14 -5.68 17.77 3.31
N GLN A 15 -5.41 17.36 2.08
CA GLN A 15 -4.07 17.36 1.50
C GLN A 15 -3.09 16.54 2.32
N ASN A 16 -3.54 15.38 2.77
CA ASN A 16 -2.66 14.47 3.49
C ASN A 16 -3.00 13.04 3.14
N CYS A 17 -2.08 12.15 3.50
CA CYS A 17 -2.22 10.72 3.25
C CYS A 17 -1.92 9.96 4.52
N ALA A 18 -2.58 8.83 4.68
CA ALA A 18 -2.34 7.95 5.81
C ALA A 18 -2.03 6.56 5.29
N GLU A 19 -1.04 5.94 5.90
CA GLU A 19 -0.66 4.59 5.52
C GLU A 19 -1.68 3.60 6.06
N VAL A 20 -2.01 2.58 5.24
CA VAL A 20 -2.92 1.53 5.65
C VAL A 20 -2.13 0.44 6.35
N PRO A 21 -2.41 0.15 7.62
CA PRO A 21 -1.67 -0.89 8.33
C PRO A 21 -1.98 -2.27 7.75
N VAL A 22 -0.97 -3.12 7.74
CA VAL A 22 -1.13 -4.47 7.21
C VAL A 22 -2.15 -5.26 8.03
N GLN A 23 -2.16 -5.06 9.34
CA GLN A 23 -3.06 -5.81 10.19
C GLN A 23 -4.52 -5.46 9.96
N ASP A 24 -4.80 -4.30 9.40
CA ASP A 24 -6.18 -3.91 9.10
C ASP A 24 -6.62 -4.46 7.76
N HIS A 25 -5.68 -4.76 6.88
CA HIS A 25 -6.00 -5.26 5.57
C HIS A 25 -4.86 -6.19 5.14
N SER A 26 -5.15 -7.45 5.12
CA SER A 26 -4.12 -8.46 4.89
C SER A 26 -3.62 -8.39 3.46
N TYR A 27 -2.37 -8.08 3.28
CA TYR A 27 -1.72 -8.14 2.00
C TYR A 27 -0.23 -8.36 2.22
N ASP A 28 0.42 -8.94 1.22
CA ASP A 28 1.85 -9.16 1.30
C ASP A 28 2.57 -7.87 1.09
N ARG A 29 3.66 -7.68 1.82
CA ARG A 29 4.46 -6.47 1.71
C ARG A 29 5.58 -6.59 0.70
N PHE A 30 6.04 -7.82 0.44
CA PHE A 30 7.22 -8.01 -0.42
C PHE A 30 6.85 -8.81 -1.64
N TYR A 31 7.35 -8.37 -2.78
CA TYR A 31 7.11 -9.04 -4.06
C TYR A 31 8.42 -9.15 -4.80
N LYS A 32 8.52 -10.18 -5.63
CA LYS A 32 9.77 -10.44 -6.33
C LYS A 32 9.98 -9.51 -7.51
N THR A 33 8.91 -9.03 -8.12
CA THR A 33 9.01 -8.19 -9.29
C THR A 33 8.19 -6.94 -9.10
N HIS A 34 8.59 -5.90 -9.80
CA HIS A 34 7.83 -4.66 -9.81
C HIS A 34 6.42 -4.88 -10.35
N TYR A 35 6.31 -5.73 -11.37
CA TYR A 35 5.01 -6.01 -11.99
C TYR A 35 4.03 -6.58 -10.96
N GLU A 36 4.47 -7.56 -10.18
CA GLU A 36 3.61 -8.15 -9.17
C GLU A 36 3.24 -7.13 -8.10
N CYS A 37 4.19 -6.30 -7.70
CA CYS A 37 3.93 -5.29 -6.68
C CYS A 37 2.89 -4.29 -7.15
N VAL A 38 3.00 -3.83 -8.39
CA VAL A 38 2.04 -2.86 -8.94
C VAL A 38 0.68 -3.50 -9.08
N GLN A 39 0.63 -4.73 -9.57
CA GLN A 39 -0.64 -5.42 -9.77
C GLN A 39 -1.37 -5.56 -8.43
N LYS A 40 -0.66 -6.01 -7.41
CA LYS A 40 -1.27 -6.16 -6.10
C LYS A 40 -1.59 -4.81 -5.47
N GLY A 41 -0.71 -3.83 -5.67
CA GLY A 41 -0.94 -2.51 -5.12
C GLY A 41 -2.21 -1.87 -5.63
N LEU A 42 -2.46 -2.00 -6.92
CA LEU A 42 -3.69 -1.47 -7.50
C LEU A 42 -4.91 -2.18 -6.93
N GLY A 43 -4.86 -3.51 -6.89
CA GLY A 43 -6.00 -4.28 -6.39
C GLY A 43 -6.28 -4.04 -4.92
N GLU A 44 -5.25 -4.06 -4.10
CA GLU A 44 -5.43 -3.91 -2.66
C GLU A 44 -5.81 -2.48 -2.28
N SER A 45 -5.20 -1.48 -2.91
CA SER A 45 -5.56 -0.10 -2.59
C SER A 45 -7.00 0.20 -2.99
N TYR A 46 -7.44 -0.35 -4.11
CA TYR A 46 -8.82 -0.23 -4.54
C TYR A 46 -9.74 -0.91 -3.51
N SER A 47 -9.37 -2.12 -3.10
CA SER A 47 -10.19 -2.88 -2.17
C SER A 47 -10.33 -2.18 -0.81
N VAL A 48 -9.24 -1.63 -0.30
CA VAL A 48 -9.29 -0.91 0.97
C VAL A 48 -10.28 0.23 0.91
N LEU A 49 -10.30 0.97 -0.20
CA LEU A 49 -11.14 2.14 -0.31
C LEU A 49 -12.60 1.78 -0.58
N PHE A 50 -12.84 0.69 -1.32
CA PHE A 50 -14.19 0.41 -1.81
C PHE A 50 -14.80 -0.89 -1.29
N ASP A 51 -14.18 -1.55 -0.32
CA ASP A 51 -14.73 -2.81 0.17
C ASP A 51 -15.91 -2.59 1.13
N GLY A 52 -16.16 -1.37 1.52
CA GLY A 52 -17.28 -1.07 2.42
C GLY A 52 -17.00 -1.33 3.87
N LYS A 53 -15.82 -1.81 4.21
CA LYS A 53 -15.49 -2.13 5.59
C LYS A 53 -14.79 -1.00 6.31
N HIS A 54 -14.00 -0.22 5.59
CA HIS A 54 -13.19 0.83 6.20
C HIS A 54 -13.78 2.21 5.98
N PHE A 55 -14.40 2.43 4.83
CA PHE A 55 -14.93 3.73 4.48
C PHE A 55 -16.30 3.60 3.84
N THR A 56 -17.18 4.52 4.19
CA THR A 56 -18.49 4.60 3.52
C THR A 56 -18.37 5.53 2.32
N ALA A 57 -19.36 5.45 1.44
CA ALA A 57 -19.37 6.33 0.27
C ALA A 57 -19.41 7.80 0.69
N ASP A 58 -20.12 8.11 1.77
CA ASP A 58 -20.19 9.49 2.24
C ASP A 58 -18.83 10.00 2.69
N VAL A 59 -18.07 9.18 3.40
CA VAL A 59 -16.74 9.57 3.85
C VAL A 59 -15.82 9.77 2.66
N VAL A 60 -15.89 8.85 1.69
CA VAL A 60 -15.06 8.97 0.50
C VAL A 60 -15.37 10.27 -0.24
N ASN A 61 -16.65 10.60 -0.37
CA ASN A 61 -17.05 11.81 -1.06
C ASN A 61 -16.68 13.07 -0.30
N ASN A 62 -16.92 13.09 1.00
CA ASN A 62 -16.73 14.31 1.78
C ASN A 62 -15.26 14.66 1.96
N ALA A 63 -14.42 13.68 2.16
CA ALA A 63 -12.99 13.91 2.31
C ALA A 63 -12.24 13.81 0.99
N GLU A 64 -12.95 13.43 -0.07
CA GLU A 64 -12.36 13.21 -1.40
C GLU A 64 -11.18 12.27 -1.28
N LEU A 65 -11.46 11.07 -0.78
CA LEU A 65 -10.42 10.07 -0.57
C LEU A 65 -10.04 9.42 -1.89
N CYS A 66 -8.76 9.11 -2.01
CA CYS A 66 -8.26 8.37 -3.15
C CYS A 66 -7.19 7.40 -2.69
N PRO A 67 -7.05 6.27 -3.39
CA PRO A 67 -6.05 5.29 -3.01
C PRO A 67 -4.72 5.64 -3.66
N LYS A 68 -3.65 5.25 -2.98
CA LYS A 68 -2.31 5.44 -3.50
C LYS A 68 -1.46 4.28 -3.00
N PHE A 69 -0.50 3.87 -3.80
CA PHE A 69 0.41 2.84 -3.35
C PHE A 69 1.80 3.12 -3.90
N MET A 70 2.78 2.50 -3.27
CA MET A 70 4.16 2.68 -3.66
C MET A 70 4.84 1.34 -3.65
N CYS A 71 5.63 1.07 -4.68
CA CYS A 71 6.44 -0.13 -4.76
C CYS A 71 7.89 0.30 -4.71
N GLU A 72 8.49 0.14 -3.55
CA GLU A 72 9.83 0.62 -3.31
C GLU A 72 10.81 -0.52 -3.47
N LYS A 73 11.85 -0.30 -4.25
CA LYS A 73 12.87 -1.32 -4.46
C LYS A 73 13.74 -1.40 -3.22
N VAL A 74 13.86 -2.59 -2.66
CA VAL A 74 14.67 -2.81 -1.48
C VAL A 74 15.62 -3.94 -1.74
N GLU A 75 16.86 -3.77 -1.38
CA GLU A 75 17.79 -4.86 -1.47
C GLU A 75 17.62 -5.75 -0.29
N GLU A 76 17.69 -7.04 -0.54
CA GLU A 76 17.64 -7.96 0.56
C GLU A 76 18.85 -7.76 1.43
N PRO A 77 18.66 -7.74 2.72
CA PRO A 77 19.80 -7.64 3.61
C PRO A 77 20.66 -8.85 3.36
N LYS A 78 21.89 -8.59 2.97
CA LYS A 78 22.81 -9.65 2.87
C LYS A 78 23.04 -10.16 4.20
N VAL A 79 22.96 -11.41 4.29
CA VAL A 79 23.40 -11.99 5.48
C VAL A 79 24.79 -11.57 5.61
N PRO A 80 25.03 -10.99 6.56
CA PRO A 80 26.33 -10.49 6.77
C PRO A 80 27.29 -11.59 6.70
N GLU A 81 27.33 -11.79 5.96
CA GLU A 81 27.99 -12.47 5.75
C GLU A 81 28.94 -12.19 5.74
N GLU A 82 28.78 -11.98 6.01
CA GLU A 82 29.41 -11.73 5.94
C GLU A 82 29.96 -11.58 6.46
N PRO A 83 30.58 -11.78 6.96
CA PRO A 83 31.18 -11.66 7.31
C PRO A 83 31.65 -11.93 7.18
N ALA A 84 31.82 -12.14 7.17
CA ALA A 84 32.25 -12.28 7.07
C ALA A 84 32.47 -12.33 7.29
#